data_4b5b758f9b4077db4ad241f41691df82
#
_entry.id   4b5b758f9b4077db4ad241f41691df82
#
_cell.length_a   1.000
_cell.length_b   1.000
_cell.length_c   1.000
_cell.angle_alpha   90.00
_cell.angle_beta   90.00
_cell.angle_gamma   90.00
#
_symmetry.space_group_name_H-M   'P 1'
#
loop_
_entity.id
_entity.type
_entity.pdbx_description
1 polymer ?
#
loop_
_entity_poly.entity_id
_entity_poly.type
_entity_poly.pdbx_seq_one_letter_code
_entity_poly.pdbx_strand_id
1 'polypeptide(L)'
;MKRKTSERSQNEIHVRKPSNQETIAERKEIQLQDRYKDFAKNLGHDIATIEIEIPGSGIILKPDLVDFTSMEIIEVKSGVTRKYVREAIGQVLDYAFQIKQIENKVYNPVILVPGELSKDLSDLLKELDIKVIYENRNTFLR
;
A
#
# COMPACT_ATOMS: atom_id res chain seq x y z
N MET A 1 15.14 -0.99 7.15
CA MET A 1 13.90 -1.60 6.63
C MET A 1 13.91 -3.07 6.98
N LYS A 2 12.90 -3.52 7.72
CA LYS A 2 12.80 -4.92 8.13
C LYS A 2 11.60 -5.55 7.46
N ARG A 3 11.80 -6.75 6.93
CA ARG A 3 10.72 -7.55 6.37
C ARG A 3 9.96 -8.23 7.52
N LYS A 4 8.65 -8.12 7.51
CA LYS A 4 7.81 -8.86 8.45
C LYS A 4 7.60 -10.29 7.97
N THR A 5 7.61 -11.22 8.94
CA THR A 5 7.21 -12.60 8.65
C THR A 5 5.70 -12.68 8.54
N SER A 6 5.25 -13.02 7.41
CA SER A 6 4.01 -13.59 6.91
C SER A 6 2.65 -13.17 7.46
N GLU A 7 2.48 -12.72 8.65
CA GLU A 7 1.15 -12.38 9.13
C GLU A 7 1.09 -10.94 9.59
N ARG A 8 0.10 -10.23 9.06
CA ARG A 8 -0.30 -8.97 9.62
C ARG A 8 -0.59 -9.17 11.08
N SER A 9 0.15 -8.50 11.94
CA SER A 9 -0.20 -8.49 13.35
C SER A 9 -1.60 -7.94 13.50
N GLN A 10 -2.53 -8.79 13.87
CA GLN A 10 -3.89 -8.36 14.17
C GLN A 10 -4.01 -7.75 15.55
N ASN A 11 -2.90 -7.65 16.25
CA ASN A 11 -2.86 -7.30 17.65
C ASN A 11 -2.43 -5.87 17.91
N GLU A 12 -2.69 -4.98 16.97
CA GLU A 12 -2.55 -3.58 17.30
C GLU A 12 -3.55 -3.24 18.38
N ILE A 13 -3.02 -2.84 19.53
CA ILE A 13 -3.85 -2.39 20.63
C ILE A 13 -4.44 -1.04 20.22
N HIS A 14 -5.69 -1.07 19.87
CA HIS A 14 -6.42 0.15 19.60
C HIS A 14 -6.87 0.76 20.91
N VAL A 15 -6.56 2.02 21.11
CA VAL A 15 -6.97 2.79 22.30
C VAL A 15 -8.48 2.99 22.31
N ARG A 16 -9.15 2.86 21.17
CA ARG A 16 -10.61 2.91 21.04
C ARG A 16 -11.09 1.91 20.01
N LYS A 17 -12.34 1.47 20.17
CA LYS A 17 -12.97 0.62 19.15
C LYS A 17 -13.19 1.44 17.88
N PRO A 18 -12.77 0.94 16.70
CA PRO A 18 -13.12 1.58 15.44
C PRO A 18 -14.64 1.50 15.21
N SER A 19 -15.18 2.41 14.41
CA SER A 19 -16.56 2.35 13.98
C SER A 19 -16.80 1.09 13.14
N ASN A 20 -18.06 0.65 12.99
CA ASN A 20 -18.39 -0.48 12.11
C ASN A 20 -17.93 -0.24 10.66
N GLN A 21 -18.01 1.01 10.19
CA GLN A 21 -17.57 1.37 8.84
C GLN A 21 -16.05 1.25 8.70
N GLU A 22 -15.30 1.70 9.69
CA GLU A 22 -13.84 1.56 9.70
C GLU A 22 -13.43 0.10 9.71
N THR A 23 -14.11 -0.73 10.51
CA THR A 23 -13.83 -2.15 10.57
C THR A 23 -14.09 -2.86 9.24
N ILE A 24 -15.19 -2.49 8.54
CA ILE A 24 -15.53 -3.04 7.23
C ILE A 24 -14.48 -2.60 6.20
N ALA A 25 -14.09 -1.32 6.21
CA ALA A 25 -13.07 -0.79 5.30
C ALA A 25 -11.73 -1.49 5.51
N GLU A 26 -11.31 -1.67 6.76
CA GLU A 26 -10.06 -2.39 7.08
C GLU A 26 -10.07 -3.82 6.57
N ARG A 27 -11.18 -4.53 6.74
CA ARG A 27 -11.32 -5.92 6.23
C ARG A 27 -11.20 -5.97 4.72
N LYS A 28 -11.85 -5.03 4.02
CA LYS A 28 -11.79 -4.96 2.57
C LYS A 28 -10.37 -4.68 2.09
N GLU A 29 -9.64 -3.79 2.77
CA GLU A 29 -8.23 -3.53 2.46
C GLU A 29 -7.39 -4.78 2.62
N ILE A 30 -7.53 -5.48 3.75
CA ILE A 30 -6.78 -6.71 4.01
C ILE A 30 -7.07 -7.76 2.95
N GLN A 31 -8.35 -7.93 2.61
CA GLN A 31 -8.76 -8.91 1.59
C GLN A 31 -8.19 -8.55 0.22
N LEU A 32 -8.25 -7.30 -0.18
CA LEU A 32 -7.69 -6.83 -1.43
C LEU A 32 -6.18 -7.01 -1.46
N GLN A 33 -5.51 -6.65 -0.37
CA GLN A 33 -4.08 -6.82 -0.21
C GLN A 33 -3.66 -8.29 -0.37
N ASP A 34 -4.39 -9.20 0.28
CA ASP A 34 -4.10 -10.63 0.22
C ASP A 34 -4.30 -11.18 -1.20
N ARG A 35 -5.36 -10.77 -1.87
CA ARG A 35 -5.60 -11.17 -3.27
C ARG A 35 -4.49 -10.69 -4.21
N TYR A 36 -4.06 -9.44 -4.05
CA TYR A 36 -2.98 -8.91 -4.87
C TYR A 36 -1.65 -9.60 -4.58
N LYS A 37 -1.37 -9.84 -3.30
CA LYS A 37 -0.15 -10.53 -2.88
C LYS A 37 -0.07 -11.92 -3.51
N ASP A 38 -1.18 -12.67 -3.49
CA ASP A 38 -1.24 -13.98 -4.13
C ASP A 38 -1.06 -13.89 -5.63
N PHE A 39 -1.70 -12.93 -6.27
CA PHE A 39 -1.56 -12.67 -7.71
C PHE A 39 -0.09 -12.41 -8.08
N ALA A 40 0.57 -11.52 -7.36
CA ALA A 40 1.96 -11.17 -7.62
C ALA A 40 2.91 -12.35 -7.37
N LYS A 41 2.69 -13.11 -6.30
CA LYS A 41 3.48 -14.32 -6.02
C LYS A 41 3.33 -15.37 -7.11
N ASN A 42 2.13 -15.53 -7.64
CA ASN A 42 1.88 -16.45 -8.75
C ASN A 42 2.60 -16.02 -10.03
N LEU A 43 2.91 -14.73 -10.17
CA LEU A 43 3.75 -14.23 -11.26
C LEU A 43 5.24 -14.37 -10.97
N GLY A 44 5.61 -14.89 -9.82
CA GLY A 44 7.01 -15.06 -9.42
C GLY A 44 7.61 -13.84 -8.72
N HIS A 45 6.80 -12.88 -8.32
CA HIS A 45 7.31 -11.69 -7.62
C HIS A 45 7.61 -11.97 -6.15
N ASP A 46 8.69 -11.38 -5.67
CA ASP A 46 9.03 -11.34 -4.25
C ASP A 46 8.33 -10.14 -3.62
N ILE A 47 7.24 -10.39 -2.93
CA ILE A 47 6.39 -9.38 -2.33
C ILE A 47 6.16 -9.67 -0.85
N ALA A 48 6.25 -8.64 -0.01
CA ALA A 48 6.12 -8.81 1.45
C ALA A 48 5.65 -7.53 2.11
N THR A 49 5.28 -7.66 3.39
CA THR A 49 5.11 -6.51 4.27
C THR A 49 6.44 -6.15 4.92
N ILE A 50 6.65 -4.87 5.17
CA ILE A 50 7.88 -4.37 5.78
C ILE A 50 7.58 -3.35 6.89
N GLU A 51 8.59 -3.07 7.69
CA GLU A 51 8.59 -1.92 8.59
C GLU A 51 9.77 -1.01 8.24
N ILE A 52 9.53 0.30 8.29
CA ILE A 52 10.56 1.31 8.08
C ILE A 52 10.76 2.04 9.40
N GLU A 53 11.92 1.89 10.01
CA GLU A 53 12.27 2.63 11.20
C GLU A 53 12.99 3.92 10.80
N ILE A 54 12.47 5.06 11.23
CA ILE A 54 13.10 6.36 10.97
C ILE A 54 14.18 6.58 12.02
N PRO A 55 15.46 6.67 11.63
CA PRO A 55 16.57 6.73 12.57
C PRO A 55 16.44 7.88 13.57
N GLY A 56 16.61 7.57 14.85
CA GLY A 56 16.62 8.56 15.92
C GLY A 56 15.28 9.15 16.32
N SER A 57 14.18 8.71 15.70
CA SER A 57 12.86 9.29 15.96
C SER A 57 11.94 8.42 16.81
N GLY A 58 12.19 7.11 16.86
CA GLY A 58 11.27 6.15 17.46
C GLY A 58 10.02 5.88 16.61
N ILE A 59 9.97 6.46 15.41
CA ILE A 59 8.82 6.28 14.49
C ILE A 59 9.06 5.05 13.62
N ILE A 60 8.02 4.21 13.53
CA ILE A 60 8.01 3.05 12.64
C ILE A 60 6.85 3.23 11.66
N LEU A 61 7.17 3.24 10.36
CA LEU A 61 6.19 3.29 9.30
C LEU A 61 5.90 1.87 8.80
N LYS A 62 4.66 1.61 8.46
CA LYS A 62 4.21 0.26 8.06
C LYS A 62 3.49 0.30 6.71
N PRO A 63 4.22 0.33 5.60
CA PRO A 63 3.61 0.19 4.28
C PRO A 63 2.84 -1.11 4.16
N ASP A 64 1.78 -1.12 3.36
CA ASP A 64 0.97 -2.32 3.19
C ASP A 64 1.76 -3.44 2.50
N LEU A 65 2.40 -3.13 1.38
CA LEU A 65 3.18 -4.11 0.63
C LEU A 65 4.41 -3.47 -0.02
N VAL A 66 5.44 -4.26 -0.19
CA VAL A 66 6.58 -3.94 -1.06
C VAL A 66 6.80 -5.08 -2.02
N ASP A 67 6.87 -4.78 -3.30
CA ASP A 67 7.23 -5.71 -4.36
C ASP A 67 8.70 -5.48 -4.68
N PHE A 68 9.56 -6.39 -4.24
CA PHE A 68 11.01 -6.28 -4.44
C PHE A 68 11.42 -6.61 -5.87
N THR A 69 10.61 -7.35 -6.60
CA THR A 69 10.89 -7.69 -7.99
C THR A 69 10.68 -6.48 -8.89
N SER A 70 9.57 -5.78 -8.73
CA SER A 70 9.26 -4.58 -9.52
C SER A 70 9.78 -3.29 -8.89
N MET A 71 10.33 -3.35 -7.68
CA MET A 71 10.78 -2.18 -6.91
C MET A 71 9.64 -1.18 -6.71
N GLU A 72 8.55 -1.66 -6.16
CA GLU A 72 7.35 -0.87 -5.90
C GLU A 72 6.97 -0.90 -4.43
N ILE A 73 6.60 0.27 -3.91
CA ILE A 73 6.01 0.38 -2.58
C ILE A 73 4.52 0.68 -2.76
N ILE A 74 3.69 -0.13 -2.13
CA ILE A 74 2.27 -0.21 -2.45
C ILE A 74 1.43 0.12 -1.23
N GLU A 75 0.53 1.07 -1.39
CA GLU A 75 -0.49 1.39 -0.41
C GLU A 75 -1.85 0.95 -0.90
N VAL A 76 -2.59 0.23 -0.06
CA VAL A 76 -3.88 -0.39 -0.41
C VAL A 76 -5.01 0.43 0.18
N LYS A 77 -6.04 0.68 -0.61
CA LYS A 77 -7.27 1.34 -0.14
C LYS A 77 -8.49 0.50 -0.50
N SER A 78 -9.50 0.56 0.36
CA SER A 78 -10.74 -0.21 0.19
C SER A 78 -11.74 0.43 -0.77
N GLY A 79 -11.44 1.61 -1.29
CA GLY A 79 -12.35 2.35 -2.16
C GLY A 79 -11.62 3.22 -3.15
N VAL A 80 -12.39 3.83 -4.04
CA VAL A 80 -11.89 4.62 -5.18
C VAL A 80 -12.19 6.11 -5.04
N THR A 81 -12.67 6.55 -3.88
CA THR A 81 -13.03 7.95 -3.66
C THR A 81 -11.80 8.83 -3.49
N ARG A 82 -12.00 10.12 -3.71
CA ARG A 82 -10.95 11.12 -3.57
C ARG A 82 -10.29 11.10 -2.19
N LYS A 83 -11.08 10.88 -1.15
CA LYS A 83 -10.56 10.80 0.22
C LYS A 83 -9.51 9.69 0.35
N TYR A 84 -9.81 8.49 -0.13
CA TYR A 84 -8.88 7.37 -0.09
C TYR A 84 -7.64 7.63 -0.93
N VAL A 85 -7.82 8.20 -2.12
CA VAL A 85 -6.69 8.49 -3.02
C VAL A 85 -5.75 9.53 -2.39
N ARG A 86 -6.29 10.58 -1.79
CA ARG A 86 -5.48 11.61 -1.12
C ARG A 86 -4.69 11.03 0.05
N GLU A 87 -5.29 10.18 0.86
CA GLU A 87 -4.59 9.49 1.94
C GLU A 87 -3.46 8.62 1.40
N ALA A 88 -3.74 7.83 0.38
CA ALA A 88 -2.75 6.95 -0.22
C ALA A 88 -1.58 7.72 -0.84
N ILE A 89 -1.85 8.86 -1.49
CA ILE A 89 -0.79 9.71 -2.05
C ILE A 89 0.18 10.14 -0.96
N GLY A 90 -0.33 10.68 0.13
CA GLY A 90 0.51 11.11 1.25
C GLY A 90 1.34 9.97 1.82
N GLN A 91 0.71 8.83 2.04
CA GLN A 91 1.36 7.66 2.62
C GLN A 91 2.46 7.12 1.71
N VAL A 92 2.15 6.87 0.45
CA VAL A 92 3.08 6.21 -0.47
C VAL A 92 4.28 7.09 -0.82
N LEU A 93 4.09 8.39 -0.92
CA LEU A 93 5.19 9.32 -1.17
C LEU A 93 6.11 9.43 0.05
N ASP A 94 5.54 9.46 1.25
CA ASP A 94 6.31 9.45 2.49
C ASP A 94 7.17 8.18 2.58
N TYR A 95 6.57 7.03 2.38
CA TYR A 95 7.31 5.76 2.43
C TYR A 95 8.45 5.70 1.42
N ALA A 96 8.19 6.06 0.17
CA ALA A 96 9.20 6.06 -0.88
C ALA A 96 10.36 7.00 -0.55
N PHE A 97 10.04 8.19 -0.05
CA PHE A 97 11.04 9.16 0.37
C PHE A 97 11.89 8.63 1.52
N GLN A 98 11.28 8.08 2.55
CA GLN A 98 12.02 7.58 3.73
C GLN A 98 12.95 6.42 3.36
N ILE A 99 12.51 5.50 2.53
CA ILE A 99 13.36 4.41 2.07
C ILE A 99 14.56 4.94 1.31
N LYS A 100 14.36 5.93 0.44
CA LYS A 100 15.46 6.55 -0.30
C LYS A 100 16.49 7.19 0.63
N GLN A 101 16.03 7.86 1.68
CA GLN A 101 16.92 8.50 2.66
C GLN A 101 17.69 7.46 3.47
N ILE A 102 17.06 6.36 3.87
CA ILE A 102 17.66 5.38 4.76
C ILE A 102 18.57 4.40 4.01
N GLU A 103 18.14 3.93 2.84
CA GLU A 103 18.82 2.86 2.12
C GLU A 103 19.41 3.28 0.76
N ASN A 104 19.18 4.52 0.35
CA ASN A 104 19.59 5.02 -0.97
C ASN A 104 19.07 4.15 -2.12
N LYS A 105 17.86 3.62 -1.97
CA LYS A 105 17.15 2.84 -2.99
C LYS A 105 15.88 3.54 -3.40
N VAL A 106 15.60 3.51 -4.70
CA VAL A 106 14.39 4.11 -5.26
C VAL A 106 13.33 3.04 -5.45
N TYR A 107 12.23 3.20 -4.71
CA TYR A 107 11.02 2.41 -4.91
C TYR A 107 9.96 3.27 -5.54
N ASN A 108 9.29 2.74 -6.55
CA ASN A 108 8.22 3.47 -7.25
C ASN A 108 6.94 3.43 -6.42
N PRO A 109 6.32 4.56 -6.14
CA PRO A 109 5.07 4.60 -5.39
C PRO A 109 3.91 4.05 -6.21
N VAL A 110 3.10 3.20 -5.59
CA VAL A 110 1.96 2.54 -6.22
C VAL A 110 0.77 2.56 -5.27
N ILE A 111 -0.40 2.81 -5.81
CA ILE A 111 -1.66 2.73 -5.08
C ILE A 111 -2.49 1.59 -5.65
N LEU A 112 -2.94 0.70 -4.78
CA LEU A 112 -3.79 -0.43 -5.11
C LEU A 112 -5.21 -0.15 -4.64
N VAL A 113 -6.16 -0.21 -5.58
CA VAL A 113 -7.57 0.10 -5.33
C VAL A 113 -8.47 -1.00 -5.89
N PRO A 114 -9.73 -1.10 -5.40
CA PRO A 114 -10.62 -2.21 -5.80
C PRO A 114 -11.27 -2.05 -7.16
N GLY A 115 -11.09 -0.92 -7.82
CA GLY A 115 -11.70 -0.66 -9.11
C GLY A 115 -11.05 0.52 -9.81
N GLU A 116 -11.52 0.82 -11.01
CA GLU A 116 -10.98 1.91 -11.80
C GLU A 116 -11.28 3.27 -11.17
N LEU A 117 -10.29 4.14 -11.16
CA LEU A 117 -10.43 5.51 -10.67
C LEU A 117 -11.09 6.41 -11.71
N SER A 118 -11.71 7.49 -11.25
CA SER A 118 -12.18 8.54 -12.15
C SER A 118 -11.00 9.14 -12.94
N LYS A 119 -11.30 9.71 -14.10
CA LYS A 119 -10.28 10.27 -14.98
C LYS A 119 -9.45 11.35 -14.29
N ASP A 120 -10.07 12.24 -13.54
CA ASP A 120 -9.37 13.32 -12.86
C ASP A 120 -8.40 12.80 -11.80
N LEU A 121 -8.75 11.75 -11.07
CA LEU A 121 -7.84 11.13 -10.10
C LEU A 121 -6.72 10.37 -10.80
N SER A 122 -7.01 9.68 -11.87
CA SER A 122 -5.98 9.02 -12.68
C SER A 122 -4.98 10.02 -13.25
N ASP A 123 -5.47 11.16 -13.73
CA ASP A 123 -4.62 12.24 -14.25
C ASP A 123 -3.73 12.83 -13.15
N LEU A 124 -4.30 13.02 -11.95
CA LEU A 124 -3.53 13.50 -10.80
C LEU A 124 -2.38 12.56 -10.47
N LEU A 125 -2.65 11.27 -10.42
CA LEU A 125 -1.62 10.27 -10.07
C LEU A 125 -0.54 10.17 -11.14
N LYS A 126 -0.91 10.30 -12.40
CA LYS A 126 0.06 10.40 -13.51
C LYS A 126 0.99 11.59 -13.34
N GLU A 127 0.44 12.75 -13.01
CA GLU A 127 1.23 13.97 -12.78
C GLU A 127 2.21 13.79 -11.64
N LEU A 128 1.83 13.04 -10.61
CA LEU A 128 2.68 12.76 -9.46
C LEU A 128 3.63 11.57 -9.68
N ASP A 129 3.59 10.95 -10.83
CA ASP A 129 4.37 9.76 -11.16
C ASP A 129 4.09 8.60 -10.19
N ILE A 130 2.83 8.45 -9.82
CA ILE A 130 2.35 7.36 -8.98
C ILE A 130 1.56 6.39 -9.84
N LYS A 131 1.95 5.12 -9.82
CA LYS A 131 1.23 4.07 -10.54
C LYS A 131 -0.01 3.65 -9.80
N VAL A 132 -1.04 3.24 -10.55
CA VAL A 132 -2.28 2.69 -9.99
C VAL A 132 -2.43 1.25 -10.45
N ILE A 133 -2.72 0.38 -9.51
CA ILE A 133 -3.13 -0.99 -9.79
C ILE A 133 -4.56 -1.11 -9.31
N TYR A 134 -5.44 -1.65 -10.13
CA TYR A 134 -6.82 -1.89 -9.69
C TYR A 134 -7.28 -3.29 -10.04
N GLU A 135 -8.16 -3.81 -9.20
CA GLU A 135 -8.74 -5.12 -9.38
C GLU A 135 -9.84 -5.06 -10.44
N ASN A 136 -9.80 -5.98 -11.40
CA ASN A 136 -10.83 -6.15 -12.41
C ASN A 136 -11.18 -7.63 -12.48
N ARG A 137 -12.32 -7.99 -11.87
CA ARG A 137 -12.76 -9.38 -11.70
C ARG A 137 -11.70 -10.17 -10.93
N ASN A 138 -11.12 -11.21 -11.51
CA ASN A 138 -10.11 -12.05 -10.84
C ASN A 138 -8.68 -11.70 -11.23
N THR A 139 -8.43 -10.50 -11.74
CA THR A 139 -7.11 -10.04 -12.16
C THR A 139 -6.86 -8.60 -11.75
N PHE A 140 -5.64 -8.13 -11.97
CA PHE A 140 -5.23 -6.77 -11.65
C PHE A 140 -4.69 -6.09 -12.88
N LEU A 141 -5.07 -4.82 -13.08
CA LEU A 141 -4.67 -4.00 -14.21
C LEU A 141 -3.89 -2.79 -13.71
N ARG A 142 -3.04 -2.28 -14.58
CA ARG A 142 -2.21 -1.09 -14.30
C ARG A 142 -2.61 0.10 -15.17
#